data_a5d5ef879bf0a980e0ed88774365063e
#
_entry.id   a5d5ef879bf0a980e0ed88774365063e
#
_cell.length_a   1.000
_cell.length_b   1.000
_cell.length_c   1.000
_cell.angle_alpha   90.00
_cell.angle_beta   90.00
_cell.angle_gamma   90.00
#
_symmetry.space_group_name_H-M   'P 1'
#
loop_
_entity.id
_entity.type
_entity.pdbx_description
1 polymer ?
#
loop_
_entity_poly.entity_id
_entity_poly.type
_entity_poly.pdbx_seq_one_letter_code
_entity_poly.pdbx_strand_id
1 'polypeptide(L)'
;TGEWVLGMFSLGYLDFDKVSRKISLNKEFIPVLVEEGGKFSQKGLIEILNSSLLPYHELLNSFKNGGGINYDKIDKGFWNGIDQTGCTRYRHFLVTDWVDKMPELKSRLETGSVTFADFGCGSGRSTVEMAKKFPKSQFFGFDLFEPNIKRAQKIALDAGVKNNLKFMQWDVSNPLTEKFDFVACFDLIHDMIDPLEGMKTIRKAVKDDGIFVLMDIKCEDDPADNEGPMVPFMYAMSLHFCMTTSLANNGAGLGTVGLSLIHI
;
A
#
# COMPACT_ATOMS: atom_id res chain seq x y z
N THR A 1 -5.94 -32.89 -4.87
CA THR A 1 -5.81 -32.07 -6.11
C THR A 1 -7.02 -32.19 -7.01
N GLY A 2 -7.61 -33.39 -7.18
CA GLY A 2 -8.80 -33.61 -8.02
C GLY A 2 -10.00 -32.76 -7.60
N GLU A 3 -10.35 -32.78 -6.34
CA GLU A 3 -11.47 -32.01 -5.77
C GLU A 3 -11.28 -30.52 -5.99
N TRP A 4 -10.07 -29.98 -5.77
CA TRP A 4 -9.77 -28.58 -6.02
C TRP A 4 -9.96 -28.21 -7.48
N VAL A 5 -9.48 -29.04 -8.40
CA VAL A 5 -9.65 -28.81 -9.85
C VAL A 5 -11.11 -28.80 -10.25
N LEU A 6 -11.91 -29.75 -9.76
CA LEU A 6 -13.35 -29.82 -10.01
C LEU A 6 -14.08 -28.60 -9.44
N GLY A 7 -13.68 -28.13 -8.25
CA GLY A 7 -14.15 -26.90 -7.65
C GLY A 7 -13.87 -25.69 -8.53
N MET A 8 -12.63 -25.52 -9.01
CA MET A 8 -12.25 -24.41 -9.89
C MET A 8 -12.96 -24.47 -11.24
N PHE A 9 -13.16 -25.67 -11.78
CA PHE A 9 -13.96 -25.87 -12.99
C PHE A 9 -15.44 -25.48 -12.77
N SER A 10 -16.05 -25.91 -11.68
CA SER A 10 -17.44 -25.57 -11.37
C SER A 10 -17.68 -24.08 -11.15
N LEU A 11 -16.63 -23.35 -10.70
CA LEU A 11 -16.62 -21.90 -10.57
C LEU A 11 -16.32 -21.16 -11.88
N GLY A 12 -16.01 -21.88 -12.97
CA GLY A 12 -15.72 -21.30 -14.27
C GLY A 12 -14.31 -20.74 -14.46
N TYR A 13 -13.39 -20.99 -13.53
CA TYR A 13 -11.97 -20.57 -13.67
C TYR A 13 -11.21 -21.50 -14.63
N LEU A 14 -11.59 -22.77 -14.70
CA LEU A 14 -10.94 -23.77 -15.54
C LEU A 14 -11.88 -24.27 -16.63
N ASP A 15 -11.29 -24.54 -17.79
CA ASP A 15 -11.94 -25.24 -18.90
C ASP A 15 -11.61 -26.72 -18.85
N PHE A 16 -12.55 -27.56 -19.26
CA PHE A 16 -12.39 -29.01 -19.36
C PHE A 16 -12.71 -29.49 -20.76
N ASP A 17 -11.71 -29.98 -21.48
CA ASP A 17 -11.88 -30.64 -22.77
C ASP A 17 -12.31 -32.10 -22.56
N LYS A 18 -13.55 -32.40 -22.97
CA LYS A 18 -14.16 -33.74 -22.80
C LYS A 18 -13.47 -34.82 -23.63
N VAL A 19 -12.86 -34.46 -24.77
CA VAL A 19 -12.22 -35.39 -25.70
C VAL A 19 -10.82 -35.76 -25.22
N SER A 20 -9.98 -34.75 -25.02
CA SER A 20 -8.60 -34.96 -24.54
C SER A 20 -8.47 -35.18 -23.03
N ARG A 21 -9.56 -34.96 -22.27
CA ARG A 21 -9.60 -35.02 -20.80
C ARG A 21 -8.62 -34.06 -20.13
N LYS A 22 -8.23 -33.02 -20.83
CA LYS A 22 -7.32 -31.99 -20.33
C LYS A 22 -8.06 -30.85 -19.69
N ILE A 23 -7.41 -30.25 -18.70
CA ILE A 23 -7.87 -29.07 -17.98
C ILE A 23 -6.91 -27.95 -18.30
N SER A 24 -7.44 -26.77 -18.55
CA SER A 24 -6.69 -25.55 -18.81
C SER A 24 -7.30 -24.35 -18.08
N LEU A 25 -6.45 -23.37 -17.74
CA LEU A 25 -6.93 -22.09 -17.27
C LEU A 25 -7.57 -21.35 -18.46
N ASN A 26 -8.77 -20.81 -18.27
CA ASN A 26 -9.38 -19.93 -19.25
C ASN A 26 -8.48 -18.73 -19.51
N LYS A 27 -8.21 -18.42 -20.77
CA LYS A 27 -7.25 -17.39 -21.19
C LYS A 27 -7.58 -16.01 -20.63
N GLU A 28 -8.83 -15.71 -20.40
CA GLU A 28 -9.30 -14.44 -19.82
C GLU A 28 -8.80 -14.23 -18.39
N PHE A 29 -8.52 -15.30 -17.65
CA PHE A 29 -7.98 -15.21 -16.29
C PHE A 29 -6.46 -15.11 -16.22
N ILE A 30 -5.71 -15.34 -17.32
CA ILE A 30 -4.24 -15.25 -17.31
C ILE A 30 -3.74 -13.87 -16.84
N PRO A 31 -4.24 -12.73 -17.38
CA PRO A 31 -3.80 -11.42 -16.94
C PRO A 31 -4.12 -11.11 -15.47
N VAL A 32 -5.13 -11.77 -14.92
CA VAL A 32 -5.62 -11.50 -13.55
C VAL A 32 -4.92 -12.39 -12.53
N LEU A 33 -4.76 -13.69 -12.84
CA LEU A 33 -4.34 -14.69 -11.85
C LEU A 33 -2.88 -15.16 -12.02
N VAL A 34 -2.28 -14.98 -13.21
CA VAL A 34 -0.96 -15.55 -13.55
C VAL A 34 0.11 -14.48 -13.75
N GLU A 35 -0.19 -13.41 -14.44
CA GLU A 35 0.78 -12.36 -14.76
C GLU A 35 1.19 -11.57 -13.53
N GLU A 36 2.45 -11.74 -13.09
CA GLU A 36 2.99 -10.98 -11.96
C GLU A 36 3.26 -9.52 -12.34
N GLY A 37 2.73 -8.58 -11.55
CA GLY A 37 2.89 -7.15 -11.79
C GLY A 37 2.26 -6.66 -13.10
N GLY A 38 1.40 -7.47 -13.72
CA GLY A 38 0.55 -7.06 -14.84
C GLY A 38 -0.52 -6.06 -14.40
N LYS A 39 -1.03 -5.25 -15.33
CA LYS A 39 -1.98 -4.16 -15.04
C LYS A 39 -3.25 -4.63 -14.32
N PHE A 40 -3.69 -5.85 -14.56
CA PHE A 40 -4.92 -6.43 -14.01
C PHE A 40 -4.66 -7.49 -12.94
N SER A 41 -3.40 -7.72 -12.56
CA SER A 41 -3.03 -8.76 -11.62
C SER A 41 -3.73 -8.59 -10.27
N GLN A 42 -4.41 -9.64 -9.81
CA GLN A 42 -5.02 -9.74 -8.48
C GLN A 42 -4.26 -10.67 -7.55
N LYS A 43 -3.10 -11.14 -7.97
CA LYS A 43 -2.29 -12.10 -7.20
C LYS A 43 -1.95 -11.56 -5.80
N GLY A 44 -1.55 -10.28 -5.72
CA GLY A 44 -1.27 -9.64 -4.45
C GLY A 44 -2.48 -9.59 -3.52
N LEU A 45 -3.66 -9.23 -4.06
CA LEU A 45 -4.90 -9.19 -3.29
C LEU A 45 -5.31 -10.58 -2.75
N ILE A 46 -5.16 -11.62 -3.56
CA ILE A 46 -5.45 -12.99 -3.13
C ILE A 46 -4.51 -13.42 -2.01
N GLU A 47 -3.23 -13.06 -2.11
CA GLU A 47 -2.23 -13.36 -1.07
C GLU A 47 -2.53 -12.61 0.23
N ILE A 48 -2.91 -11.33 0.17
CA ILE A 48 -3.39 -10.54 1.31
C ILE A 48 -4.57 -11.24 1.99
N LEU A 49 -5.61 -11.59 1.22
CA LEU A 49 -6.81 -12.23 1.75
C LEU A 49 -6.50 -13.54 2.49
N ASN A 50 -5.69 -14.40 1.89
CA ASN A 50 -5.31 -15.68 2.50
C ASN A 50 -4.52 -15.47 3.80
N SER A 51 -3.59 -14.52 3.79
CA SER A 51 -2.68 -14.28 4.93
C SER A 51 -3.34 -13.48 6.05
N SER A 52 -4.33 -12.65 5.76
CA SER A 52 -5.06 -11.86 6.76
C SER A 52 -5.86 -12.73 7.74
N LEU A 53 -6.22 -13.94 7.33
CA LEU A 53 -6.97 -14.89 8.17
C LEU A 53 -6.08 -15.69 9.14
N LEU A 54 -4.75 -15.69 8.96
CA LEU A 54 -3.83 -16.50 9.77
C LEU A 54 -3.82 -16.10 11.25
N PRO A 55 -3.80 -14.82 11.65
CA PRO A 55 -3.83 -14.42 13.07
C PRO A 55 -5.25 -14.42 13.67
N TYR A 56 -6.09 -15.38 13.29
CA TYR A 56 -7.49 -15.43 13.73
C TYR A 56 -7.65 -15.51 15.26
N HIS A 57 -6.80 -16.28 15.94
CA HIS A 57 -6.88 -16.42 17.41
C HIS A 57 -6.49 -15.14 18.12
N GLU A 58 -5.48 -14.42 17.62
CA GLU A 58 -5.07 -13.12 18.12
C GLU A 58 -6.19 -12.09 17.95
N LEU A 59 -6.85 -12.11 16.79
CA LEU A 59 -7.99 -11.24 16.52
C LEU A 59 -9.15 -11.51 17.48
N LEU A 60 -9.52 -12.76 17.70
CA LEU A 60 -10.54 -13.13 18.68
C LEU A 60 -10.17 -12.69 20.11
N ASN A 61 -8.89 -12.79 20.47
CA ASN A 61 -8.41 -12.33 21.76
C ASN A 61 -8.57 -10.81 21.89
N SER A 62 -8.23 -10.05 20.83
CA SER A 62 -8.39 -8.60 20.80
C SER A 62 -9.85 -8.16 20.93
N PHE A 63 -10.80 -8.89 20.34
CA PHE A 63 -12.22 -8.66 20.54
C PHE A 63 -12.68 -8.84 22.00
N LYS A 64 -12.10 -9.80 22.71
CA LYS A 64 -12.48 -10.12 24.10
C LYS A 64 -11.83 -9.21 25.13
N ASN A 65 -10.58 -8.85 24.91
CA ASN A 65 -9.71 -8.26 25.92
C ASN A 65 -9.22 -6.86 25.56
N GLY A 66 -9.56 -6.35 24.37
CA GLY A 66 -8.99 -5.13 23.82
C GLY A 66 -7.58 -5.32 23.25
N GLY A 67 -6.95 -4.22 22.83
CA GLY A 67 -5.66 -4.22 22.14
C GLY A 67 -5.79 -4.53 20.66
N GLY A 68 -4.74 -5.08 20.08
CA GLY A 68 -4.69 -5.39 18.65
C GLY A 68 -3.59 -6.41 18.32
N ILE A 69 -3.19 -6.45 17.05
CA ILE A 69 -2.18 -7.38 16.51
C ILE A 69 -0.99 -6.57 16.00
N ASN A 70 0.18 -6.74 16.59
CA ASN A 70 1.40 -6.03 16.18
C ASN A 70 1.89 -6.45 14.79
N TYR A 71 2.65 -5.56 14.11
CA TYR A 71 3.25 -5.78 12.80
C TYR A 71 4.10 -7.06 12.71
N ASP A 72 4.80 -7.44 13.79
CA ASP A 72 5.64 -8.64 13.85
C ASP A 72 4.85 -9.96 13.86
N LYS A 73 3.54 -9.89 14.15
CA LYS A 73 2.61 -11.02 14.11
C LYS A 73 1.91 -11.20 12.78
N ILE A 74 1.99 -10.19 11.90
CA ILE A 74 1.40 -10.23 10.56
C ILE A 74 2.21 -11.21 9.69
N ASP A 75 1.52 -12.08 9.00
CA ASP A 75 2.14 -13.12 8.17
C ASP A 75 2.95 -12.53 7.00
N LYS A 76 4.01 -13.22 6.61
CA LYS A 76 4.86 -12.81 5.48
C LYS A 76 4.12 -12.72 4.15
N GLY A 77 3.12 -13.58 3.93
CA GLY A 77 2.27 -13.54 2.75
C GLY A 77 1.50 -12.23 2.65
N PHE A 78 1.04 -11.68 3.77
CA PHE A 78 0.39 -10.37 3.79
C PHE A 78 1.32 -9.27 3.24
N TRP A 79 2.55 -9.19 3.74
CA TRP A 79 3.55 -8.22 3.27
C TRP A 79 3.93 -8.41 1.81
N ASN A 80 4.02 -9.66 1.34
CA ASN A 80 4.24 -9.97 -0.07
C ASN A 80 3.06 -9.52 -0.93
N GLY A 81 1.85 -9.75 -0.46
CA GLY A 81 0.63 -9.32 -1.15
C GLY A 81 0.52 -7.80 -1.27
N ILE A 82 0.82 -7.06 -0.19
CA ILE A 82 0.91 -5.59 -0.21
C ILE A 82 1.94 -5.13 -1.24
N ASP A 83 3.15 -5.71 -1.24
CA ASP A 83 4.20 -5.39 -2.21
C ASP A 83 3.77 -5.63 -3.66
N GLN A 84 3.13 -6.76 -3.95
CA GLN A 84 2.65 -7.10 -5.30
C GLN A 84 1.52 -6.18 -5.76
N THR A 85 0.59 -5.85 -4.87
CA THR A 85 -0.51 -4.90 -5.14
C THR A 85 0.06 -3.50 -5.42
N GLY A 86 1.00 -3.04 -4.60
CA GLY A 86 1.72 -1.78 -4.79
C GLY A 86 2.51 -1.79 -6.12
N CYS A 87 3.20 -2.88 -6.43
CA CYS A 87 3.94 -3.02 -7.70
C CYS A 87 3.02 -2.81 -8.91
N THR A 88 1.86 -3.47 -8.95
CA THR A 88 0.88 -3.29 -10.03
C THR A 88 0.39 -1.86 -10.11
N ARG A 89 -0.06 -1.28 -8.98
CA ARG A 89 -0.65 0.04 -8.90
C ARG A 89 0.34 1.15 -9.29
N TYR A 90 1.53 1.16 -8.70
CA TYR A 90 2.50 2.24 -8.93
C TYR A 90 3.18 2.16 -10.29
N ARG A 91 3.50 0.95 -10.78
CA ARG A 91 4.09 0.76 -12.11
C ARG A 91 3.18 1.24 -13.24
N HIS A 92 1.89 0.97 -13.14
CA HIS A 92 0.95 1.20 -14.24
C HIS A 92 0.18 2.51 -14.15
N PHE A 93 0.08 3.11 -12.96
CA PHE A 93 -0.80 4.27 -12.77
C PHE A 93 -0.12 5.49 -12.14
N LEU A 94 0.90 5.32 -11.26
CA LEU A 94 1.46 6.46 -10.53
C LEU A 94 2.00 7.55 -11.45
N VAL A 95 2.85 7.17 -12.40
CA VAL A 95 3.51 8.13 -13.28
C VAL A 95 2.64 8.54 -14.46
N THR A 96 1.93 7.57 -15.06
CA THR A 96 1.17 7.77 -16.30
C THR A 96 -0.22 8.35 -16.11
N ASP A 97 -0.78 8.22 -14.92
CA ASP A 97 -2.15 8.68 -14.65
C ASP A 97 -2.20 9.71 -13.53
N TRP A 98 -1.58 9.41 -12.37
CA TRP A 98 -1.72 10.31 -11.20
C TRP A 98 -0.85 11.54 -11.33
N VAL A 99 0.44 11.37 -11.64
CA VAL A 99 1.37 12.50 -11.82
C VAL A 99 0.94 13.35 -13.03
N ASP A 100 0.43 12.74 -14.11
CA ASP A 100 -0.07 13.46 -15.28
C ASP A 100 -1.27 14.38 -14.98
N LYS A 101 -2.07 14.02 -13.96
CA LYS A 101 -3.18 14.86 -13.49
C LYS A 101 -2.74 15.98 -12.52
N MET A 102 -1.48 16.03 -12.17
CA MET A 102 -0.87 17.04 -11.29
C MET A 102 0.18 17.84 -12.07
N PRO A 103 -0.22 18.77 -12.96
CA PRO A 103 0.69 19.40 -13.92
C PRO A 103 1.80 20.22 -13.26
N GLU A 104 1.56 20.85 -12.12
CA GLU A 104 2.57 21.59 -11.37
C GLU A 104 3.64 20.64 -10.83
N LEU A 105 3.22 19.54 -10.16
CA LEU A 105 4.12 18.51 -9.66
C LEU A 105 4.96 17.94 -10.81
N LYS A 106 4.31 17.55 -11.91
CA LYS A 106 4.96 16.99 -13.08
C LYS A 106 6.01 17.93 -13.65
N SER A 107 5.65 19.20 -13.89
CA SER A 107 6.57 20.19 -14.44
C SER A 107 7.81 20.40 -13.58
N ARG A 108 7.64 20.50 -12.25
CA ARG A 108 8.75 20.64 -11.31
C ARG A 108 9.65 19.38 -11.30
N LEU A 109 9.08 18.18 -11.35
CA LEU A 109 9.83 16.92 -11.43
C LEU A 109 10.62 16.79 -12.74
N GLU A 110 10.07 17.20 -13.88
CA GLU A 110 10.69 17.13 -15.20
C GLU A 110 11.84 18.14 -15.34
N THR A 111 11.69 19.33 -14.83
CA THR A 111 12.76 20.34 -14.80
C THR A 111 13.90 19.93 -13.91
N GLY A 112 13.61 19.17 -12.86
CA GLY A 112 14.57 18.57 -11.93
C GLY A 112 14.98 19.49 -10.80
N SER A 113 15.91 19.00 -9.96
CA SER A 113 16.43 19.71 -8.79
C SER A 113 15.43 19.87 -7.64
N VAL A 114 14.44 18.99 -7.56
CA VAL A 114 13.48 18.93 -6.45
C VAL A 114 13.73 17.73 -5.56
N THR A 115 13.34 17.83 -4.32
CA THR A 115 13.35 16.77 -3.33
C THR A 115 11.95 16.24 -3.09
N PHE A 116 11.78 14.92 -3.15
CA PHE A 116 10.52 14.23 -2.94
C PHE A 116 10.67 13.25 -1.76
N ALA A 117 9.78 13.33 -0.78
CA ALA A 117 9.71 12.40 0.33
C ALA A 117 8.42 11.57 0.27
N ASP A 118 8.54 10.25 0.44
CA ASP A 118 7.45 9.29 0.53
C ASP A 118 7.41 8.73 1.95
N PHE A 119 6.48 9.22 2.75
CA PHE A 119 6.30 8.77 4.13
C PHE A 119 5.37 7.55 4.16
N GLY A 120 5.79 6.51 4.89
CA GLY A 120 5.14 5.21 4.84
C GLY A 120 5.39 4.50 3.51
N CYS A 121 6.61 4.61 2.97
CA CYS A 121 6.94 4.11 1.63
C CYS A 121 6.82 2.58 1.47
N GLY A 122 6.64 1.83 2.55
CA GLY A 122 6.57 0.38 2.55
C GLY A 122 7.78 -0.26 1.86
N SER A 123 7.54 -1.11 0.87
CA SER A 123 8.59 -1.72 0.04
C SER A 123 9.18 -0.78 -1.02
N GLY A 124 8.85 0.51 -1.01
CA GLY A 124 9.44 1.54 -1.86
C GLY A 124 9.03 1.52 -3.33
N ARG A 125 7.96 0.81 -3.70
CA ARG A 125 7.54 0.66 -5.11
C ARG A 125 7.19 2.00 -5.75
N SER A 126 6.44 2.87 -5.05
CA SER A 126 6.11 4.23 -5.47
C SER A 126 7.36 5.06 -5.71
N THR A 127 8.23 5.11 -4.71
CA THR A 127 9.45 5.91 -4.72
C THR A 127 10.43 5.45 -5.82
N VAL A 128 10.54 4.13 -6.04
CA VAL A 128 11.39 3.57 -7.12
C VAL A 128 10.86 3.96 -8.51
N GLU A 129 9.57 3.84 -8.77
CA GLU A 129 9.00 4.22 -10.07
C GLU A 129 9.14 5.73 -10.33
N MET A 130 8.98 6.57 -9.30
CA MET A 130 9.23 8.00 -9.39
C MET A 130 10.69 8.32 -9.68
N ALA A 131 11.62 7.71 -8.96
CA ALA A 131 13.06 7.93 -9.13
C ALA A 131 13.58 7.48 -10.49
N LYS A 132 13.03 6.40 -11.05
CA LYS A 132 13.32 5.95 -12.44
C LYS A 132 12.87 6.96 -13.47
N LYS A 133 11.67 7.52 -13.29
CA LYS A 133 11.06 8.42 -14.26
C LYS A 133 11.68 9.81 -14.23
N PHE A 134 12.09 10.28 -13.05
CA PHE A 134 12.59 11.64 -12.86
C PHE A 134 14.03 11.65 -12.31
N PRO A 135 15.03 11.24 -13.12
CA PRO A 135 16.40 11.00 -12.64
C PRO A 135 17.15 12.26 -12.20
N LYS A 136 16.62 13.45 -12.47
CA LYS A 136 17.22 14.74 -12.06
C LYS A 136 16.79 15.17 -10.65
N SER A 137 15.74 14.60 -10.11
CA SER A 137 15.21 14.87 -8.77
C SER A 137 15.73 13.87 -7.74
N GLN A 138 15.66 14.22 -6.46
CA GLN A 138 16.10 13.36 -5.35
C GLN A 138 14.90 12.81 -4.62
N PHE A 139 14.91 11.51 -4.34
CA PHE A 139 13.82 10.79 -3.71
C PHE A 139 14.23 10.19 -2.39
N PHE A 140 13.34 10.25 -1.41
CA PHE A 140 13.54 9.74 -0.07
C PHE A 140 12.31 8.93 0.32
N GLY A 141 12.50 7.68 0.72
CA GLY A 141 11.45 6.84 1.27
C GLY A 141 11.68 6.61 2.75
N PHE A 142 10.63 6.80 3.54
CA PHE A 142 10.64 6.64 4.99
C PHE A 142 9.60 5.61 5.41
N ASP A 143 9.97 4.68 6.28
CA ASP A 143 9.03 3.70 6.84
C ASP A 143 9.47 3.33 8.26
N LEU A 144 8.52 3.09 9.14
CA LEU A 144 8.78 2.68 10.52
C LEU A 144 9.36 1.26 10.60
N PHE A 145 8.89 0.37 9.72
CA PHE A 145 9.18 -1.05 9.77
C PHE A 145 10.46 -1.39 8.99
N GLU A 146 11.55 -1.65 9.73
CA GLU A 146 12.88 -1.93 9.16
C GLU A 146 12.88 -3.01 8.05
N PRO A 147 12.13 -4.11 8.14
CA PRO A 147 12.04 -5.08 7.06
C PRO A 147 11.53 -4.51 5.73
N ASN A 148 10.63 -3.51 5.77
CA ASN A 148 10.18 -2.80 4.57
C ASN A 148 11.33 -2.02 3.94
N ILE A 149 12.12 -1.30 4.75
CA ILE A 149 13.29 -0.54 4.27
C ILE A 149 14.32 -1.45 3.61
N LYS A 150 14.62 -2.60 4.20
CA LYS A 150 15.52 -3.60 3.58
C LYS A 150 14.99 -4.10 2.24
N ARG A 151 13.68 -4.35 2.15
CA ARG A 151 13.02 -4.74 0.90
C ARG A 151 13.07 -3.62 -0.13
N ALA A 152 12.80 -2.37 0.27
CA ALA A 152 12.84 -1.21 -0.61
C ALA A 152 14.25 -0.98 -1.20
N GLN A 153 15.28 -1.08 -0.37
CA GLN A 153 16.67 -0.98 -0.82
C GLN A 153 17.02 -2.07 -1.83
N LYS A 154 16.57 -3.31 -1.61
CA LYS A 154 16.76 -4.41 -2.56
C LYS A 154 16.04 -4.13 -3.88
N ILE A 155 14.79 -3.69 -3.85
CA ILE A 155 13.99 -3.37 -5.04
C ILE A 155 14.64 -2.24 -5.84
N ALA A 156 15.15 -1.19 -5.19
CA ALA A 156 15.87 -0.11 -5.84
C ALA A 156 17.13 -0.61 -6.54
N LEU A 157 17.90 -1.48 -5.87
CA LEU A 157 19.10 -2.09 -6.44
C LEU A 157 18.76 -2.93 -7.67
N ASP A 158 17.76 -3.81 -7.57
CA ASP A 158 17.30 -4.68 -8.66
C ASP A 158 16.75 -3.85 -9.86
N ALA A 159 16.15 -2.70 -9.58
CA ALA A 159 15.68 -1.74 -10.58
C ALA A 159 16.77 -0.85 -11.18
N GLY A 160 18.02 -0.93 -10.70
CA GLY A 160 19.14 -0.12 -11.15
C GLY A 160 19.11 1.35 -10.69
N VAL A 161 18.26 1.70 -9.71
CA VAL A 161 18.15 3.05 -9.15
C VAL A 161 19.15 3.22 -8.00
N LYS A 162 20.22 3.99 -8.21
CA LYS A 162 21.34 4.07 -7.26
C LYS A 162 21.68 5.48 -6.79
N ASN A 163 21.43 6.50 -7.63
CA ASN A 163 22.06 7.80 -7.42
C ASN A 163 21.11 8.87 -6.87
N ASN A 164 19.82 8.71 -7.03
CA ASN A 164 18.81 9.71 -6.73
C ASN A 164 17.71 9.21 -5.78
N LEU A 165 17.98 8.14 -5.04
CA LEU A 165 17.02 7.50 -4.14
C LEU A 165 17.70 7.04 -2.85
N LYS A 166 17.08 7.34 -1.69
CA LYS A 166 17.49 6.84 -0.37
C LYS A 166 16.27 6.31 0.38
N PHE A 167 16.46 5.19 1.09
CA PHE A 167 15.47 4.65 2.01
C PHE A 167 16.00 4.67 3.43
N MET A 168 15.20 5.15 4.36
CA MET A 168 15.58 5.32 5.77
C MET A 168 14.47 4.83 6.68
N GLN A 169 14.83 4.07 7.71
CA GLN A 169 13.92 3.76 8.80
C GLN A 169 13.66 5.04 9.60
N TRP A 170 12.39 5.40 9.74
CA TRP A 170 12.02 6.60 10.48
C TRP A 170 10.54 6.53 10.91
N ASP A 171 10.30 6.95 12.14
CA ASP A 171 8.98 7.06 12.71
C ASP A 171 8.45 8.48 12.54
N VAL A 172 7.27 8.60 11.92
CA VAL A 172 6.62 9.90 11.63
C VAL A 172 6.29 10.71 12.89
N SER A 173 6.26 10.09 14.06
CA SER A 173 6.13 10.79 15.35
C SER A 173 7.40 11.55 15.76
N ASN A 174 8.55 11.22 15.18
CA ASN A 174 9.81 11.89 15.47
C ASN A 174 9.98 13.17 14.63
N PRO A 175 10.60 14.23 15.17
CA PRO A 175 10.88 15.42 14.39
C PRO A 175 11.82 15.12 13.21
N LEU A 176 11.53 15.72 12.06
CA LEU A 176 12.40 15.74 10.90
C LEU A 176 12.83 17.17 10.62
N THR A 177 14.13 17.40 10.45
CA THR A 177 14.67 18.75 10.19
C THR A 177 14.69 19.10 8.72
N GLU A 178 14.75 18.07 7.87
CA GLU A 178 14.75 18.23 6.42
C GLU A 178 13.38 18.67 5.91
N LYS A 179 13.39 19.56 4.92
CA LYS A 179 12.18 19.99 4.19
C LYS A 179 12.27 19.57 2.73
N PHE A 180 11.14 19.16 2.20
CA PHE A 180 11.01 18.64 0.85
C PHE A 180 10.11 19.51 -0.01
N ASP A 181 10.38 19.56 -1.31
CA ASP A 181 9.54 20.23 -2.29
C ASP A 181 8.20 19.52 -2.46
N PHE A 182 8.24 18.17 -2.38
CA PHE A 182 7.05 17.32 -2.43
C PHE A 182 7.11 16.30 -1.31
N VAL A 183 5.97 16.11 -0.66
CA VAL A 183 5.77 15.05 0.33
C VAL A 183 4.57 14.23 -0.08
N ALA A 184 4.72 12.92 -0.13
CA ALA A 184 3.64 11.99 -0.41
C ALA A 184 3.35 11.09 0.80
N CYS A 185 2.09 10.75 0.97
CA CYS A 185 1.61 9.67 1.82
C CYS A 185 0.62 8.82 1.01
N PHE A 186 0.98 7.57 0.80
CA PHE A 186 0.14 6.61 0.08
C PHE A 186 -0.30 5.51 1.02
N ASP A 187 -1.59 5.47 1.36
CA ASP A 187 -2.21 4.52 2.30
C ASP A 187 -1.47 4.48 3.67
N LEU A 188 -1.18 5.65 4.25
CA LEU A 188 -0.43 5.75 5.51
C LEU A 188 -1.28 6.27 6.68
N ILE A 189 -2.09 7.33 6.45
CA ILE A 189 -2.65 8.11 7.57
C ILE A 189 -3.59 7.29 8.42
N HIS A 190 -4.37 6.42 7.80
CA HIS A 190 -5.32 5.54 8.49
C HIS A 190 -4.63 4.44 9.34
N ASP A 191 -3.34 4.17 9.10
CA ASP A 191 -2.54 3.19 9.84
C ASP A 191 -1.77 3.82 11.03
N MET A 192 -1.68 5.15 11.09
CA MET A 192 -0.89 5.84 12.10
C MET A 192 -1.39 5.58 13.53
N ILE A 193 -0.46 5.48 14.47
CA ILE A 193 -0.74 5.43 15.91
C ILE A 193 -1.34 6.77 16.35
N ASP A 194 -0.67 7.88 16.04
CA ASP A 194 -1.14 9.24 16.27
C ASP A 194 -1.19 10.01 14.94
N PRO A 195 -2.33 9.96 14.22
CA PRO A 195 -2.45 10.60 12.92
C PRO A 195 -2.35 12.12 12.99
N LEU A 196 -2.79 12.77 14.09
CA LEU A 196 -2.73 14.21 14.24
C LEU A 196 -1.28 14.70 14.38
N GLU A 197 -0.49 14.09 15.27
CA GLU A 197 0.93 14.43 15.42
C GLU A 197 1.74 14.03 14.19
N GLY A 198 1.42 12.88 13.57
CA GLY A 198 2.02 12.48 12.31
C GLY A 198 1.80 13.52 11.20
N MET A 199 0.58 14.00 11.03
CA MET A 199 0.26 15.06 10.04
C MET A 199 0.92 16.39 10.35
N LYS A 200 1.04 16.79 11.63
CA LYS A 200 1.80 17.98 12.02
C LYS A 200 3.28 17.85 11.66
N THR A 201 3.86 16.68 11.85
CA THR A 201 5.25 16.41 11.48
C THR A 201 5.44 16.42 9.96
N ILE A 202 4.54 15.80 9.21
CA ILE A 202 4.50 15.85 7.75
C ILE A 202 4.40 17.31 7.27
N ARG A 203 3.49 18.12 7.83
CA ARG A 203 3.34 19.54 7.48
C ARG A 203 4.62 20.32 7.67
N LYS A 204 5.39 20.03 8.74
CA LYS A 204 6.69 20.68 8.99
C LYS A 204 7.77 20.26 7.99
N ALA A 205 7.68 19.05 7.45
CA ALA A 205 8.60 18.53 6.44
C ALA A 205 8.31 19.06 5.02
N VAL A 206 7.15 19.67 4.78
CA VAL A 206 6.84 20.33 3.50
C VAL A 206 7.44 21.73 3.50
N LYS A 207 8.14 22.13 2.43
CA LYS A 207 8.58 23.53 2.21
C LYS A 207 7.39 24.47 2.13
N ASP A 208 7.63 25.77 2.28
CA ASP A 208 6.56 26.77 2.28
C ASP A 208 5.81 26.85 0.93
N ASP A 209 6.53 26.61 -0.18
CA ASP A 209 5.99 26.47 -1.55
C ASP A 209 5.88 25.00 -1.98
N GLY A 210 5.97 24.07 -1.03
CA GLY A 210 5.94 22.64 -1.27
C GLY A 210 4.52 22.11 -1.50
N ILE A 211 4.44 20.92 -2.10
CA ILE A 211 3.17 20.23 -2.37
C ILE A 211 3.09 18.96 -1.52
N PHE A 212 1.95 18.78 -0.86
CA PHE A 212 1.58 17.54 -0.20
C PHE A 212 0.64 16.72 -1.08
N VAL A 213 1.01 15.46 -1.34
CA VAL A 213 0.22 14.51 -2.12
C VAL A 213 -0.30 13.42 -1.20
N LEU A 214 -1.60 13.37 -1.03
CA LEU A 214 -2.26 12.35 -0.22
C LEU A 214 -3.08 11.42 -1.12
N MET A 215 -2.87 10.13 -0.95
CA MET A 215 -3.78 9.09 -1.42
C MET A 215 -4.07 8.16 -0.24
N ASP A 216 -5.34 7.98 0.04
CA ASP A 216 -5.79 7.11 1.13
C ASP A 216 -7.12 6.45 0.78
N ILE A 217 -7.63 5.59 1.65
CA ILE A 217 -8.89 4.87 1.47
C ILE A 217 -10.02 5.88 1.27
N LYS A 218 -10.76 5.72 0.17
CA LYS A 218 -11.99 6.49 -0.04
C LYS A 218 -13.10 5.94 0.85
N CYS A 219 -13.49 6.71 1.84
CA CYS A 219 -14.56 6.40 2.77
C CYS A 219 -15.34 7.69 3.07
N GLU A 220 -16.65 7.58 3.22
CA GLU A 220 -17.50 8.70 3.62
C GLU A 220 -17.42 8.88 5.16
N ASP A 221 -17.69 10.10 5.63
CA ASP A 221 -17.60 10.44 7.05
C ASP A 221 -18.72 9.78 7.87
N ASP A 222 -19.94 9.74 7.33
CA ASP A 222 -21.02 8.99 7.94
C ASP A 222 -20.95 7.52 7.49
N PRO A 223 -20.79 6.58 8.42
CA PRO A 223 -20.80 5.15 8.08
C PRO A 223 -22.04 4.69 7.31
N ALA A 224 -23.18 5.38 7.46
CA ALA A 224 -24.40 5.07 6.74
C ALA A 224 -24.31 5.37 5.24
N ASP A 225 -23.41 6.26 4.84
CA ASP A 225 -23.20 6.64 3.44
C ASP A 225 -22.16 5.74 2.72
N ASN A 226 -21.52 4.84 3.47
CA ASN A 226 -20.57 3.87 2.91
C ASN A 226 -21.31 2.70 2.27
N GLU A 227 -21.59 2.79 0.98
CA GLU A 227 -22.30 1.79 0.22
C GLU A 227 -21.44 1.20 -0.91
N GLY A 228 -21.74 -0.03 -1.29
CA GLY A 228 -21.13 -0.71 -2.43
C GLY A 228 -20.44 -2.03 -2.10
N PRO A 229 -20.12 -2.84 -3.14
CA PRO A 229 -19.64 -4.21 -2.95
C PRO A 229 -18.25 -4.30 -2.33
N MET A 230 -17.43 -3.23 -2.41
CA MET A 230 -16.09 -3.19 -1.84
C MET A 230 -16.06 -2.75 -0.37
N VAL A 231 -17.11 -2.14 0.13
CA VAL A 231 -17.16 -1.60 1.50
C VAL A 231 -16.98 -2.69 2.57
N PRO A 232 -17.69 -3.83 2.53
CA PRO A 232 -17.46 -4.91 3.50
C PRO A 232 -16.03 -5.45 3.46
N PHE A 233 -15.43 -5.51 2.26
CA PHE A 233 -14.04 -5.91 2.10
C PHE A 233 -13.08 -4.92 2.77
N MET A 234 -13.28 -3.62 2.58
CA MET A 234 -12.41 -2.58 3.18
C MET A 234 -12.50 -2.59 4.71
N TYR A 235 -13.69 -2.72 5.28
CA TYR A 235 -13.86 -2.87 6.72
C TYR A 235 -13.22 -4.17 7.26
N ALA A 236 -13.36 -5.28 6.53
CA ALA A 236 -12.71 -6.53 6.92
C ALA A 236 -11.18 -6.40 6.90
N MET A 237 -10.60 -5.76 5.87
CA MET A 237 -9.16 -5.51 5.80
C MET A 237 -8.69 -4.59 6.92
N SER A 238 -9.43 -3.53 7.23
CA SER A 238 -9.14 -2.64 8.34
C SER A 238 -9.11 -3.38 9.68
N LEU A 239 -10.11 -4.24 9.90
CA LEU A 239 -10.19 -5.07 11.11
C LEU A 239 -8.99 -6.01 11.28
N HIS A 240 -8.53 -6.61 10.17
CA HIS A 240 -7.43 -7.57 10.18
C HIS A 240 -6.04 -6.94 10.15
N PHE A 241 -5.92 -5.67 9.75
CA PHE A 241 -4.64 -5.00 9.59
C PHE A 241 -4.63 -3.56 10.12
N CYS A 242 -5.22 -2.60 9.43
CA CYS A 242 -5.01 -1.16 9.70
C CYS A 242 -5.40 -0.77 11.13
N MET A 243 -6.63 -1.04 11.52
CA MET A 243 -7.12 -0.71 12.86
C MET A 243 -6.39 -1.50 13.95
N THR A 244 -6.21 -2.80 13.74
CA THR A 244 -5.65 -3.68 14.78
C THR A 244 -4.18 -3.40 15.06
N THR A 245 -3.38 -3.05 14.05
CA THR A 245 -1.96 -2.70 14.24
C THR A 245 -1.77 -1.36 14.96
N SER A 246 -2.63 -0.39 14.69
CA SER A 246 -2.67 0.88 15.43
C SER A 246 -3.05 0.65 16.90
N LEU A 247 -4.14 -0.07 17.15
CA LEU A 247 -4.63 -0.39 18.51
C LEU A 247 -3.62 -1.21 19.32
N ALA A 248 -2.84 -2.10 18.71
CA ALA A 248 -1.79 -2.85 19.38
C ALA A 248 -0.71 -1.96 20.01
N ASN A 249 -0.59 -0.74 19.52
CA ASN A 249 0.36 0.28 19.98
C ASN A 249 -0.34 1.43 20.72
N ASN A 250 -1.55 1.21 21.25
CA ASN A 250 -2.41 2.20 21.90
C ASN A 250 -2.73 3.41 21.00
N GLY A 251 -2.76 3.20 19.70
CA GLY A 251 -3.04 4.23 18.71
C GLY A 251 -4.52 4.52 18.52
N ALA A 252 -4.81 5.45 17.62
CA ALA A 252 -6.17 5.93 17.35
C ALA A 252 -7.07 4.86 16.69
N GLY A 253 -6.48 3.87 15.99
CA GLY A 253 -7.22 2.80 15.33
C GLY A 253 -8.19 3.31 14.27
N LEU A 254 -7.79 4.31 13.46
CA LEU A 254 -8.66 4.95 12.48
C LEU A 254 -9.25 3.94 11.49
N GLY A 255 -8.37 3.15 10.86
CA GLY A 255 -8.81 2.14 9.89
C GLY A 255 -9.60 2.76 8.72
N THR A 256 -10.76 2.18 8.42
CA THR A 256 -11.64 2.65 7.34
C THR A 256 -12.56 3.76 7.83
N VAL A 257 -12.06 4.99 7.86
CA VAL A 257 -12.82 6.21 8.23
C VAL A 257 -12.55 7.32 7.22
N GLY A 258 -13.50 8.26 7.10
CA GLY A 258 -13.32 9.46 6.28
C GLY A 258 -12.22 10.35 6.86
N LEU A 259 -11.27 10.76 6.02
CA LEU A 259 -10.16 11.60 6.45
C LEU A 259 -10.58 13.03 6.84
N SER A 260 -11.77 13.47 6.44
CA SER A 260 -12.33 14.75 6.83
C SER A 260 -12.62 14.84 8.34
N LEU A 261 -12.68 13.71 9.04
CA LEU A 261 -12.76 13.67 10.50
C LEU A 261 -11.44 14.01 11.20
N ILE A 262 -10.34 14.08 10.46
CA ILE A 262 -9.04 14.49 10.97
C ILE A 262 -8.89 16.00 10.76
N HIS A 263 -9.24 16.78 11.78
CA HIS A 263 -9.03 18.24 11.77
C HIS A 263 -7.57 18.56 12.09
N ILE A 264 -6.84 19.06 11.10
CA ILE A 264 -5.42 19.44 11.20
C ILE A 264 -5.28 20.94 11.30
#